data_a17af2827f5f473c6c7d540cc30e1869
#
_entry.id   a17af2827f5f473c6c7d540cc30e1869
#
_cell.length_a   1.000
_cell.length_b   1.000
_cell.length_c   1.000
_cell.angle_alpha   90.00
_cell.angle_beta   90.00
_cell.angle_gamma   90.00
#
_symmetry.space_group_name_H-M   'P 1'
#
loop_
_entity.id
_entity.type
_entity.pdbx_description
1 polymer ?
#
loop_
_entity_poly.entity_id
_entity_poly.type
_entity_poly.pdbx_seq_one_letter_code
_entity_poly.pdbx_strand_id
1 'polypeptide(L)'
;MRHLVLIAAMAVCAGWTIDASAQTPAAKPPQPSGSVPVASAAPASPPIVVPGVEPPADYIIGSDDVLNIVFWRDKEMSTEVQVRPDGKISLPLLNDVQASGLTPEQLRLSIVEKADKLLEDPAVSVVVKTINSRRIYITGQVGKPGIYPLLERTTVLQLIAMAGGVGDYADSKKIQIVRTENGKPVSHKFNYQDFIKGKNVAQNIELKSGDTVIVP
;
A
#
# COMPACT_ATOMS: atom_id res chain seq x y z
N MET A 1 -21.54 -54.70 -24.73
CA MET A 1 -22.97 -54.45 -25.01
C MET A 1 -23.01 -52.96 -25.34
N ARG A 2 -22.95 -52.62 -26.64
CA ARG A 2 -24.09 -52.32 -27.56
C ARG A 2 -24.83 -51.08 -27.03
N HIS A 3 -24.96 -49.94 -27.69
CA HIS A 3 -25.20 -49.49 -29.07
C HIS A 3 -24.81 -48.02 -29.12
N LEU A 4 -24.07 -47.45 -29.96
CA LEU A 4 -24.17 -47.15 -31.39
C LEU A 4 -25.60 -46.72 -31.86
N VAL A 5 -25.79 -45.41 -32.11
CA VAL A 5 -26.62 -44.90 -33.22
C VAL A 5 -26.11 -43.53 -33.63
N LEU A 6 -25.73 -43.47 -34.82
CA LEU A 6 -25.41 -42.48 -35.80
C LEU A 6 -26.72 -42.03 -36.49
N ILE A 7 -26.85 -40.77 -36.91
CA ILE A 7 -27.60 -40.25 -38.06
C ILE A 7 -27.30 -38.70 -38.04
N ALA A 8 -26.57 -38.07 -38.86
CA ALA A 8 -26.48 -37.80 -40.29
C ALA A 8 -27.71 -37.02 -40.85
N ALA A 9 -27.36 -35.95 -41.48
CA ALA A 9 -27.87 -35.41 -42.73
C ALA A 9 -28.43 -33.98 -42.70
N MET A 10 -27.81 -33.16 -43.46
CA MET A 10 -28.09 -32.38 -44.70
C MET A 10 -28.75 -31.03 -44.44
N ALA A 11 -28.08 -29.98 -44.76
CA ALA A 11 -27.89 -29.23 -46.01
C ALA A 11 -29.16 -28.50 -46.50
N VAL A 12 -29.07 -27.22 -46.78
CA VAL A 12 -29.49 -26.53 -48.00
C VAL A 12 -29.26 -25.01 -47.89
N CYS A 13 -28.40 -24.52 -48.69
CA CYS A 13 -28.29 -23.38 -49.59
C CYS A 13 -29.39 -22.33 -49.60
N ALA A 14 -28.99 -21.09 -49.62
CA ALA A 14 -29.37 -19.97 -50.53
C ALA A 14 -28.78 -18.71 -49.90
N GLY A 15 -27.86 -17.96 -50.40
CA GLY A 15 -27.74 -17.46 -51.76
C GLY A 15 -28.49 -16.13 -51.87
N TRP A 16 -27.83 -15.01 -51.54
CA TRP A 16 -28.18 -13.73 -52.15
C TRP A 16 -26.95 -12.83 -52.22
N THR A 17 -26.54 -12.68 -53.45
CA THR A 17 -25.71 -11.60 -54.01
C THR A 17 -26.63 -10.47 -54.45
N ILE A 18 -26.28 -9.25 -54.23
CA ILE A 18 -26.52 -8.03 -55.04
C ILE A 18 -25.60 -6.95 -54.44
N ASP A 19 -24.57 -6.59 -55.05
CA ASP A 19 -24.28 -5.74 -56.21
C ASP A 19 -24.31 -4.23 -55.92
N ALA A 20 -23.12 -3.68 -56.10
CA ALA A 20 -22.73 -2.46 -56.80
C ALA A 20 -23.37 -1.11 -56.40
N SER A 21 -22.56 -0.19 -56.11
CA SER A 21 -22.26 1.04 -56.87
C SER A 21 -21.69 2.11 -55.94
N ALA A 22 -20.43 2.41 -56.10
CA ALA A 22 -19.86 3.59 -56.71
C ALA A 22 -20.40 4.94 -56.15
N GLN A 23 -19.51 5.70 -55.52
CA GLN A 23 -19.09 7.04 -55.98
C GLN A 23 -18.24 7.74 -54.95
N THR A 24 -17.01 8.00 -55.35
CA THR A 24 -16.15 9.13 -54.95
C THR A 24 -16.69 10.38 -55.70
N PRO A 25 -16.44 11.65 -55.33
CA PRO A 25 -15.16 12.19 -54.89
C PRO A 25 -15.22 13.36 -53.85
N ALA A 26 -14.05 13.58 -53.25
CA ALA A 26 -13.41 14.87 -52.98
C ALA A 26 -14.20 16.04 -52.40
N ALA A 27 -13.76 16.50 -51.24
CA ALA A 27 -13.51 17.91 -50.97
C ALA A 27 -12.56 18.05 -49.77
N LYS A 28 -11.41 18.60 -50.03
CA LYS A 28 -10.41 19.08 -49.08
C LYS A 28 -10.84 20.48 -48.61
N PRO A 29 -11.04 20.74 -47.33
CA PRO A 29 -11.09 22.13 -46.84
C PRO A 29 -9.73 22.57 -46.29
N PRO A 30 -9.51 23.90 -46.26
CA PRO A 30 -8.20 24.52 -46.19
C PRO A 30 -7.62 24.55 -44.76
N GLN A 31 -6.29 24.46 -44.70
CA GLN A 31 -5.51 24.73 -43.49
C GLN A 31 -5.52 26.24 -43.19
N PRO A 32 -5.66 26.65 -41.95
CA PRO A 32 -5.12 27.90 -41.47
C PRO A 32 -3.74 27.68 -40.84
N SER A 33 -2.76 28.29 -41.46
CA SER A 33 -1.44 28.53 -40.91
C SER A 33 -1.56 29.46 -39.70
N GLY A 34 -1.08 28.99 -38.56
CA GLY A 34 -0.95 29.77 -37.36
C GLY A 34 0.05 29.10 -36.44
N SER A 35 1.34 29.35 -36.67
CA SER A 35 2.43 28.94 -35.79
C SER A 35 2.40 29.75 -34.51
N VAL A 36 2.01 29.14 -33.41
CA VAL A 36 2.31 29.59 -32.05
C VAL A 36 3.42 28.71 -31.49
N PRO A 37 4.50 29.26 -30.97
CA PRO A 37 5.54 28.45 -30.35
C PRO A 37 5.00 27.89 -29.04
N VAL A 38 4.66 26.60 -29.03
CA VAL A 38 4.37 25.87 -27.80
C VAL A 38 5.69 25.57 -27.14
N ALA A 39 5.91 26.18 -25.98
CA ALA A 39 6.99 25.83 -25.10
C ALA A 39 6.97 24.31 -24.87
N SER A 40 8.10 23.70 -25.19
CA SER A 40 8.38 22.28 -24.98
C SER A 40 8.32 22.00 -23.47
N ALA A 41 7.16 21.59 -22.99
CA ALA A 41 7.06 20.90 -21.72
C ALA A 41 7.61 19.49 -21.95
N ALA A 42 8.71 19.18 -21.30
CA ALA A 42 9.25 17.83 -21.25
C ALA A 42 8.13 16.86 -20.83
N PRO A 43 8.01 15.69 -21.48
CA PRO A 43 7.00 14.72 -21.08
C PRO A 43 7.32 14.24 -19.66
N ALA A 44 6.48 14.59 -18.72
CA ALA A 44 6.48 13.97 -17.43
C ALA A 44 6.24 12.47 -17.66
N SER A 45 7.23 11.65 -17.35
CA SER A 45 7.12 10.20 -17.42
C SER A 45 5.95 9.75 -16.55
N PRO A 46 5.05 8.87 -17.03
CA PRO A 46 3.94 8.39 -16.21
C PRO A 46 4.49 7.67 -14.98
N PRO A 47 3.92 7.89 -13.79
CA PRO A 47 4.34 7.19 -12.60
C PRO A 47 4.14 5.68 -12.79
N ILE A 48 5.20 4.91 -12.53
CA ILE A 48 5.09 3.46 -12.47
C ILE A 48 4.26 3.13 -11.23
N VAL A 49 3.02 2.73 -11.41
CA VAL A 49 2.18 2.22 -10.33
C VAL A 49 2.65 0.80 -10.02
N VAL A 50 3.55 0.66 -9.06
CA VAL A 50 3.88 -0.64 -8.47
C VAL A 50 2.86 -0.87 -7.35
N PRO A 51 2.16 -2.04 -7.31
CA PRO A 51 1.23 -2.30 -6.21
C PRO A 51 1.99 -2.29 -4.88
N GLY A 52 1.70 -1.32 -4.06
CA GLY A 52 2.26 -1.12 -2.73
C GLY A 52 1.19 -0.58 -1.79
N VAL A 53 1.49 -0.56 -0.52
CA VAL A 53 0.67 0.13 0.47
C VAL A 53 0.96 1.62 0.34
N GLU A 54 -0.08 2.44 0.12
CA GLU A 54 0.07 3.90 0.17
C GLU A 54 0.30 4.29 1.64
N PRO A 55 1.51 4.75 1.98
CA PRO A 55 1.81 5.07 3.37
C PRO A 55 1.13 6.38 3.77
N PRO A 56 0.74 6.55 5.04
CA PRO A 56 0.27 7.82 5.56
C PRO A 56 1.27 8.95 5.30
N ALA A 57 0.79 10.20 5.19
CA ALA A 57 1.64 11.35 4.88
C ALA A 57 2.77 11.60 5.93
N ASP A 58 2.56 11.13 7.16
CA ASP A 58 3.50 11.20 8.29
C ASP A 58 4.29 9.90 8.50
N TYR A 59 4.30 9.02 7.48
CA TYR A 59 4.98 7.74 7.60
C TYR A 59 6.50 7.90 7.63
N ILE A 60 7.10 7.30 8.66
CA ILE A 60 8.54 7.16 8.83
C ILE A 60 8.87 5.67 8.73
N ILE A 61 9.83 5.34 7.90
CA ILE A 61 10.32 3.97 7.68
C ILE A 61 10.90 3.45 9.00
N GLY A 62 10.50 2.24 9.36
CA GLY A 62 11.02 1.54 10.54
C GLY A 62 11.72 0.23 10.18
N SER A 63 12.27 -0.44 11.19
CA SER A 63 12.85 -1.77 11.03
C SER A 63 11.76 -2.77 10.64
N ASP A 64 12.13 -3.81 9.90
CA ASP A 64 11.27 -4.86 9.35
C ASP A 64 10.31 -4.42 8.22
N ASP A 65 10.25 -3.14 7.86
CA ASP A 65 9.48 -2.70 6.70
C ASP A 65 10.07 -3.25 5.41
N VAL A 66 9.19 -3.56 4.46
CA VAL A 66 9.59 -4.05 3.14
C VAL A 66 9.40 -2.95 2.12
N LEU A 67 10.48 -2.58 1.47
CA LEU A 67 10.55 -1.53 0.47
C LEU A 67 10.88 -2.14 -0.89
N ASN A 68 10.31 -1.59 -1.93
CA ASN A 68 10.70 -1.90 -3.31
C ASN A 68 11.39 -0.65 -3.90
N ILE A 69 12.67 -0.78 -4.18
CA ILE A 69 13.48 0.26 -4.78
C ILE A 69 13.55 0.00 -6.27
N VAL A 70 13.04 0.91 -7.07
CA VAL A 70 12.96 0.78 -8.52
C VAL A 70 13.85 1.83 -9.17
N PHE A 71 14.82 1.36 -9.96
CA PHE A 71 15.64 2.18 -10.83
C PHE A 71 15.05 2.12 -12.25
N TRP A 72 14.67 3.28 -12.79
CA TRP A 72 13.94 3.33 -14.06
C TRP A 72 14.71 2.73 -15.24
N ARG A 73 16.00 3.03 -15.35
CA ARG A 73 16.86 2.57 -16.46
C ARG A 73 17.57 1.25 -16.17
N ASP A 74 17.80 0.94 -14.88
CA ASP A 74 18.62 -0.17 -14.43
C ASP A 74 17.81 -1.19 -13.64
N LYS A 75 17.13 -2.07 -14.37
CA LYS A 75 16.29 -3.12 -13.75
C LYS A 75 17.07 -4.08 -12.85
N GLU A 76 18.35 -4.29 -13.14
CA GLU A 76 19.23 -5.14 -12.35
C GLU A 76 19.53 -4.56 -10.97
N MET A 77 19.41 -3.25 -10.80
CA MET A 77 19.53 -2.57 -9.52
C MET A 77 18.21 -2.48 -8.76
N SER A 78 17.09 -2.70 -9.46
CA SER A 78 15.76 -2.68 -8.85
C SER A 78 15.58 -3.93 -8.00
N THR A 79 15.27 -3.74 -6.70
CA THR A 79 15.18 -4.86 -5.77
C THR A 79 14.20 -4.58 -4.64
N GLU A 80 13.61 -5.65 -4.13
CA GLU A 80 12.84 -5.63 -2.90
C GLU A 80 13.78 -5.87 -1.72
N VAL A 81 13.74 -4.97 -0.75
CA VAL A 81 14.61 -5.01 0.42
C VAL A 81 13.81 -4.87 1.70
N GLN A 82 14.21 -5.59 2.72
CA GLN A 82 13.71 -5.43 4.08
C GLN A 82 14.65 -4.52 4.86
N VAL A 83 14.09 -3.59 5.61
CA VAL A 83 14.87 -2.74 6.53
C VAL A 83 15.37 -3.60 7.68
N ARG A 84 16.68 -3.67 7.82
CA ARG A 84 17.36 -4.45 8.85
C ARG A 84 17.13 -3.87 10.25
N PRO A 85 17.35 -4.65 11.32
CA PRO A 85 17.23 -4.15 12.71
C PRO A 85 18.16 -2.96 13.02
N ASP A 86 19.28 -2.82 12.30
CA ASP A 86 20.17 -1.67 12.40
C ASP A 86 19.65 -0.41 11.66
N GLY A 87 18.45 -0.52 11.05
CA GLY A 87 17.79 0.57 10.34
C GLY A 87 18.31 0.81 8.92
N LYS A 88 19.15 -0.07 8.38
CA LYS A 88 19.72 0.07 7.05
C LYS A 88 19.10 -0.88 6.05
N ILE A 89 19.20 -0.54 4.78
CA ILE A 89 18.92 -1.40 3.63
C ILE A 89 20.21 -1.62 2.86
N SER A 90 20.36 -2.82 2.28
CA SER A 90 21.50 -3.14 1.42
C SER A 90 21.04 -3.18 -0.03
N LEU A 91 21.64 -2.35 -0.86
CA LEU A 91 21.32 -2.21 -2.28
C LEU A 91 22.51 -2.68 -3.14
N PRO A 92 22.26 -3.28 -4.31
CA PRO A 92 23.33 -3.58 -5.25
C PRO A 92 24.15 -2.32 -5.58
N LEU A 93 25.46 -2.44 -5.66
CA LEU A 93 26.42 -1.36 -5.94
C LEU A 93 26.48 -0.23 -4.90
N LEU A 94 25.37 0.13 -4.27
CA LEU A 94 25.29 1.25 -3.30
C LEU A 94 25.60 0.83 -1.87
N ASN A 95 25.71 -0.50 -1.63
CA ASN A 95 25.93 -1.07 -0.30
C ASN A 95 24.85 -0.63 0.71
N ASP A 96 25.25 -0.32 1.93
CA ASP A 96 24.34 0.03 3.02
C ASP A 96 23.88 1.48 2.96
N VAL A 97 22.57 1.68 3.00
CA VAL A 97 21.90 2.99 3.02
C VAL A 97 21.01 3.06 4.26
N GLN A 98 21.09 4.16 5.01
CA GLN A 98 20.18 4.39 6.14
C GLN A 98 18.76 4.59 5.62
N ALA A 99 17.81 3.81 6.15
CA ALA A 99 16.40 3.88 5.77
C ALA A 99 15.50 4.21 6.97
N SER A 100 15.74 3.58 8.12
CA SER A 100 14.94 3.84 9.32
C SER A 100 15.10 5.27 9.81
N GLY A 101 13.97 5.88 10.20
CA GLY A 101 13.92 7.27 10.64
C GLY A 101 13.71 8.28 9.52
N LEU A 102 13.73 7.85 8.25
CA LEU A 102 13.49 8.68 7.08
C LEU A 102 12.08 8.46 6.50
N THR A 103 11.57 9.47 5.83
CA THR A 103 10.40 9.27 4.96
C THR A 103 10.82 8.59 3.65
N PRO A 104 9.89 7.95 2.90
CA PRO A 104 10.21 7.34 1.61
C PRO A 104 10.88 8.33 0.64
N GLU A 105 10.45 9.60 0.67
CA GLU A 105 11.03 10.64 -0.18
C GLU A 105 12.45 11.03 0.25
N GLN A 106 12.71 11.15 1.55
CA GLN A 106 14.06 11.40 2.06
C GLN A 106 15.01 10.24 1.74
N LEU A 107 14.51 9.00 1.84
CA LEU A 107 15.29 7.83 1.44
C LEU A 107 15.59 7.85 -0.06
N ARG A 108 14.60 8.21 -0.90
CA ARG A 108 14.79 8.38 -2.34
C ARG A 108 15.93 9.35 -2.66
N LEU A 109 15.91 10.53 -2.05
CA LEU A 109 16.95 11.54 -2.23
C LEU A 109 18.33 11.02 -1.78
N SER A 110 18.41 10.33 -0.66
CA SER A 110 19.66 9.74 -0.16
C SER A 110 20.21 8.65 -1.09
N ILE A 111 19.32 7.86 -1.72
CA ILE A 111 19.73 6.86 -2.71
C ILE A 111 20.23 7.54 -3.98
N VAL A 112 19.53 8.56 -4.49
CA VAL A 112 19.94 9.30 -5.69
C VAL A 112 21.32 9.93 -5.48
N GLU A 113 21.57 10.62 -4.36
CA GLU A 113 22.87 11.23 -4.04
C GLU A 113 24.03 10.22 -4.06
N LYS A 114 23.78 9.00 -3.58
CA LYS A 114 24.78 7.92 -3.63
C LYS A 114 24.94 7.35 -5.03
N ALA A 115 23.83 7.21 -5.77
CA ALA A 115 23.80 6.65 -7.10
C ALA A 115 24.45 7.57 -8.14
N ASP A 116 24.34 8.89 -8.02
CA ASP A 116 24.95 9.89 -8.91
C ASP A 116 26.47 9.72 -9.06
N LYS A 117 27.12 9.08 -8.09
CA LYS A 117 28.57 8.79 -8.14
C LYS A 117 28.91 7.61 -9.05
N LEU A 118 27.93 6.79 -9.40
CA LEU A 118 28.10 5.51 -10.09
C LEU A 118 27.30 5.42 -11.39
N LEU A 119 26.23 6.18 -11.50
CA LEU A 119 25.26 6.16 -12.61
C LEU A 119 25.06 7.55 -13.18
N GLU A 120 24.81 7.65 -14.46
CA GLU A 120 24.42 8.89 -15.13
C GLU A 120 22.91 9.10 -14.99
N ASP A 121 22.50 10.19 -14.32
CA ASP A 121 21.11 10.61 -14.14
C ASP A 121 20.20 9.50 -13.57
N PRO A 122 20.44 9.01 -12.32
CA PRO A 122 19.68 7.93 -11.74
C PRO A 122 18.28 8.36 -11.35
N ALA A 123 17.26 7.80 -12.00
CA ALA A 123 15.87 7.98 -11.66
C ALA A 123 15.41 6.84 -10.72
N VAL A 124 15.20 7.16 -9.45
CA VAL A 124 14.86 6.20 -8.39
C VAL A 124 13.46 6.45 -7.86
N SER A 125 12.71 5.38 -7.65
CA SER A 125 11.43 5.38 -6.94
C SER A 125 11.49 4.44 -5.75
N VAL A 126 10.98 4.90 -4.61
CA VAL A 126 10.88 4.11 -3.37
C VAL A 126 9.42 3.83 -3.10
N VAL A 127 9.02 2.57 -3.15
CA VAL A 127 7.65 2.12 -2.92
C VAL A 127 7.62 1.27 -1.65
N VAL A 128 6.76 1.64 -0.70
CA VAL A 128 6.53 0.84 0.51
C VAL A 128 5.62 -0.33 0.15
N LYS A 129 6.12 -1.55 0.27
CA LYS A 129 5.37 -2.77 -0.04
C LYS A 129 4.62 -3.29 1.17
N THR A 130 5.27 -3.31 2.32
CA THR A 130 4.66 -3.79 3.56
C THR A 130 5.19 -2.99 4.74
N ILE A 131 4.27 -2.50 5.58
CA ILE A 131 4.61 -1.80 6.82
C ILE A 131 4.55 -2.82 7.96
N ASN A 132 5.71 -3.23 8.46
CA ASN A 132 5.86 -4.17 9.56
C ASN A 132 6.33 -3.51 10.85
N SER A 133 6.89 -2.31 10.75
CA SER A 133 7.39 -1.55 11.88
C SER A 133 6.31 -0.98 12.78
N ARG A 134 5.11 -0.76 12.24
CA ARG A 134 3.96 -0.20 12.96
C ARG A 134 2.97 -1.30 13.31
N ARG A 135 3.08 -1.87 14.50
CA ARG A 135 2.21 -2.96 14.98
C ARG A 135 1.65 -2.64 16.34
N ILE A 136 0.42 -3.08 16.58
CA ILE A 136 -0.26 -3.05 17.87
C ILE A 136 -0.75 -4.46 18.19
N TYR A 137 -0.91 -4.75 19.46
CA TYR A 137 -1.23 -6.07 19.95
C TYR A 137 -2.55 -6.02 20.71
N ILE A 138 -3.39 -7.03 20.53
CA ILE A 138 -4.60 -7.20 21.34
C ILE A 138 -4.67 -8.64 21.83
N THR A 139 -4.96 -8.80 23.11
CA THR A 139 -5.03 -10.12 23.77
C THR A 139 -6.18 -10.16 24.76
N GLY A 140 -6.61 -11.37 25.10
CA GLY A 140 -7.69 -11.63 26.06
C GLY A 140 -9.02 -11.93 25.37
N GLN A 141 -10.13 -11.53 26.01
CA GLN A 141 -11.49 -11.87 25.60
C GLN A 141 -12.00 -10.95 24.49
N VAL A 142 -11.48 -11.16 23.27
CA VAL A 142 -11.92 -10.50 22.02
C VAL A 142 -12.17 -11.53 20.94
N GLY A 143 -12.92 -11.19 19.92
CA GLY A 143 -13.26 -12.11 18.85
C GLY A 143 -12.06 -12.70 18.12
N LYS A 144 -10.99 -11.89 17.90
CA LYS A 144 -9.75 -12.30 17.22
C LYS A 144 -8.56 -11.65 17.91
N PRO A 145 -7.99 -12.28 18.95
CA PRO A 145 -6.74 -11.79 19.54
C PRO A 145 -5.58 -11.97 18.56
N GLY A 146 -4.62 -11.04 18.59
CA GLY A 146 -3.46 -11.11 17.69
C GLY A 146 -2.74 -9.80 17.49
N ILE A 147 -1.98 -9.73 16.41
CA ILE A 147 -1.19 -8.57 15.99
C ILE A 147 -1.93 -7.85 14.86
N TYR A 148 -2.04 -6.54 14.97
CA TYR A 148 -2.72 -5.70 13.98
C TYR A 148 -1.76 -4.63 13.45
N PRO A 149 -1.77 -4.35 12.16
CA PRO A 149 -0.99 -3.26 11.60
C PRO A 149 -1.58 -1.91 12.01
N LEU A 150 -0.72 -0.96 12.36
CA LEU A 150 -1.09 0.42 12.65
C LEU A 150 -0.79 1.29 11.42
N LEU A 151 -1.69 1.27 10.44
CA LEU A 151 -1.53 2.01 9.18
C LEU A 151 -1.96 3.47 9.29
N GLU A 152 -3.01 3.73 10.06
CA GLU A 152 -3.59 5.05 10.28
C GLU A 152 -3.70 5.32 11.79
N ARG A 153 -4.15 6.53 12.13
CA ARG A 153 -4.48 6.88 13.52
C ARG A 153 -5.62 6.02 14.02
N THR A 154 -5.28 4.97 14.74
CA THR A 154 -6.23 3.99 15.25
C THR A 154 -6.44 4.19 16.74
N THR A 155 -7.70 4.27 17.16
CA THR A 155 -8.08 4.38 18.57
C THR A 155 -8.31 3.00 19.19
N VAL A 156 -8.37 2.95 20.53
CA VAL A 156 -8.66 1.70 21.27
C VAL A 156 -9.96 1.06 20.79
N LEU A 157 -11.02 1.85 20.60
CA LEU A 157 -12.31 1.33 20.13
C LEU A 157 -12.22 0.72 18.74
N GLN A 158 -11.51 1.39 17.83
CA GLN A 158 -11.32 0.90 16.46
C GLN A 158 -10.56 -0.43 16.45
N LEU A 159 -9.50 -0.56 17.27
CA LEU A 159 -8.79 -1.82 17.39
C LEU A 159 -9.70 -2.94 17.92
N ILE A 160 -10.50 -2.68 18.96
CA ILE A 160 -11.46 -3.66 19.47
C ILE A 160 -12.46 -4.07 18.39
N ALA A 161 -12.96 -3.12 17.59
CA ALA A 161 -13.87 -3.42 16.48
C ALA A 161 -13.18 -4.27 15.39
N MET A 162 -11.93 -3.96 15.04
CA MET A 162 -11.12 -4.76 14.10
C MET A 162 -10.88 -6.19 14.64
N ALA A 163 -10.72 -6.33 15.95
CA ALA A 163 -10.57 -7.62 16.63
C ALA A 163 -11.89 -8.41 16.78
N GLY A 164 -12.99 -7.94 16.18
CA GLY A 164 -14.28 -8.63 16.24
C GLY A 164 -15.11 -8.35 17.47
N GLY A 165 -14.80 -7.25 18.18
CA GLY A 165 -15.52 -6.82 19.37
C GLY A 165 -15.03 -7.48 20.68
N VAL A 166 -15.67 -7.09 21.77
CA VAL A 166 -15.42 -7.64 23.12
C VAL A 166 -16.19 -8.94 23.26
N GLY A 167 -15.55 -9.99 23.76
CA GLY A 167 -16.19 -11.29 23.96
C GLY A 167 -17.26 -11.28 25.08
N ASP A 168 -18.14 -12.29 25.06
CA ASP A 168 -19.27 -12.40 25.98
C ASP A 168 -18.85 -12.49 27.45
N TYR A 169 -17.66 -13.02 27.72
CA TYR A 169 -17.13 -13.21 29.07
C TYR A 169 -16.10 -12.15 29.49
N ALA A 170 -15.92 -11.13 28.68
CA ALA A 170 -14.93 -10.10 28.94
C ALA A 170 -15.36 -9.13 30.06
N ASP A 171 -14.43 -8.77 30.93
CA ASP A 171 -14.62 -7.62 31.82
C ASP A 171 -14.40 -6.30 31.07
N SER A 172 -15.40 -5.92 30.31
CA SER A 172 -15.38 -4.73 29.46
C SER A 172 -15.19 -3.40 30.20
N LYS A 173 -15.19 -3.43 31.56
CA LYS A 173 -14.91 -2.24 32.38
C LYS A 173 -13.44 -2.09 32.71
N LYS A 174 -12.64 -3.15 32.57
CA LYS A 174 -11.24 -3.21 33.01
C LYS A 174 -10.24 -3.43 31.88
N ILE A 175 -10.55 -2.97 30.68
CA ILE A 175 -9.61 -3.02 29.57
C ILE A 175 -8.41 -2.14 29.88
N GLN A 176 -7.22 -2.62 29.54
CA GLN A 176 -5.96 -1.93 29.81
C GLN A 176 -5.16 -1.80 28.51
N ILE A 177 -4.59 -0.63 28.31
CA ILE A 177 -3.62 -0.37 27.25
C ILE A 177 -2.25 -0.24 27.91
N VAL A 178 -1.36 -1.15 27.62
CA VAL A 178 0.03 -1.12 28.10
C VAL A 178 0.90 -0.53 27.00
N ARG A 179 1.53 0.58 27.33
CA ARG A 179 2.46 1.31 26.45
C ARG A 179 3.82 1.42 27.11
N THR A 180 4.88 1.23 26.36
CA THR A 180 6.24 1.49 26.85
C THR A 180 6.62 2.94 26.53
N GLU A 181 6.74 3.77 27.57
CA GLU A 181 7.19 5.15 27.45
C GLU A 181 8.51 5.32 28.19
N ASN A 182 9.53 5.81 27.49
CA ASN A 182 10.88 6.00 28.06
C ASN A 182 11.44 4.72 28.74
N GLY A 183 11.17 3.56 28.17
CA GLY A 183 11.62 2.25 28.71
C GLY A 183 10.83 1.77 29.93
N LYS A 184 9.75 2.45 30.32
CA LYS A 184 8.88 2.04 31.44
C LYS A 184 7.48 1.71 30.91
N PRO A 185 6.86 0.62 31.40
CA PRO A 185 5.48 0.29 31.04
C PRO A 185 4.51 1.26 31.74
N VAL A 186 3.66 1.91 30.97
CA VAL A 186 2.56 2.76 31.44
C VAL A 186 1.25 2.08 31.07
N SER A 187 0.32 1.99 32.02
CA SER A 187 -1.00 1.38 31.78
C SER A 187 -2.07 2.46 31.78
N HIS A 188 -2.82 2.54 30.67
CA HIS A 188 -4.02 3.36 30.54
C HIS A 188 -5.25 2.47 30.67
N LYS A 189 -6.23 2.91 31.45
CA LYS A 189 -7.50 2.18 31.64
C LYS A 189 -8.52 2.63 30.61
N PHE A 190 -9.28 1.67 30.08
CA PHE A 190 -10.37 1.93 29.16
C PHE A 190 -11.62 1.16 29.60
N ASN A 191 -12.70 1.88 29.85
CA ASN A 191 -14.00 1.30 30.20
C ASN A 191 -14.91 1.37 28.95
N TYR A 192 -15.05 0.24 28.29
CA TYR A 192 -15.84 0.11 27.07
C TYR A 192 -17.32 0.40 27.30
N GLN A 193 -17.88 -0.01 28.46
CA GLN A 193 -19.29 0.23 28.78
C GLN A 193 -19.60 1.71 29.01
N ASP A 194 -18.72 2.45 29.67
CA ASP A 194 -18.89 3.88 29.88
C ASP A 194 -18.74 4.63 28.56
N PHE A 195 -17.82 4.19 27.72
CA PHE A 195 -17.62 4.78 26.40
C PHE A 195 -18.88 4.66 25.52
N ILE A 196 -19.49 3.46 25.42
CA ILE A 196 -20.73 3.26 24.64
C ILE A 196 -21.88 4.11 25.17
N LYS A 197 -21.93 4.35 26.47
CA LYS A 197 -22.95 5.22 27.08
C LYS A 197 -22.64 6.72 26.91
N GLY A 198 -21.61 7.06 26.13
CA GLY A 198 -21.16 8.45 25.92
C GLY A 198 -20.49 9.08 27.15
N LYS A 199 -20.13 8.27 28.16
CA LYS A 199 -19.41 8.74 29.33
C LYS A 199 -17.92 8.60 29.12
N ASN A 200 -17.16 9.57 29.63
CA ASN A 200 -15.69 9.51 29.67
C ASN A 200 -15.03 9.25 28.28
N VAL A 201 -15.49 9.94 27.23
CA VAL A 201 -15.04 9.74 25.84
C VAL A 201 -13.52 9.95 25.67
N ALA A 202 -12.91 10.78 26.52
CA ALA A 202 -11.47 11.08 26.50
C ALA A 202 -10.57 9.86 26.77
N GLN A 203 -11.11 8.77 27.32
CA GLN A 203 -10.36 7.52 27.54
C GLN A 203 -10.05 6.77 26.23
N ASN A 204 -10.74 7.09 25.12
CA ASN A 204 -10.48 6.48 23.82
C ASN A 204 -9.25 7.12 23.18
N ILE A 205 -8.10 6.76 23.71
CA ILE A 205 -6.82 7.30 23.24
C ILE A 205 -6.41 6.72 21.88
N GLU A 206 -5.58 7.47 21.16
CA GLU A 206 -4.92 7.01 19.95
C GLU A 206 -3.79 6.04 20.32
N LEU A 207 -3.76 4.90 19.64
CA LEU A 207 -2.76 3.86 19.85
C LEU A 207 -1.45 4.23 19.14
N LYS A 208 -0.34 3.82 19.76
CA LYS A 208 1.00 3.95 19.19
C LYS A 208 1.58 2.57 18.87
N SER A 209 2.56 2.54 17.96
CA SER A 209 3.28 1.30 17.66
C SER A 209 3.88 0.69 18.93
N GLY A 210 3.67 -0.63 19.11
CA GLY A 210 4.10 -1.35 20.30
C GLY A 210 3.07 -1.40 21.43
N ASP A 211 1.93 -0.71 21.32
CA ASP A 211 0.89 -0.78 22.33
C ASP A 211 0.27 -2.18 22.39
N THR A 212 -0.01 -2.63 23.62
CA THR A 212 -0.71 -3.89 23.87
C THR A 212 -2.03 -3.60 24.58
N VAL A 213 -3.14 -3.97 23.96
CA VAL A 213 -4.47 -3.88 24.55
C VAL A 213 -4.84 -5.21 25.17
N ILE A 214 -5.16 -5.21 26.48
CA ILE A 214 -5.52 -6.39 27.25
C ILE A 214 -6.99 -6.28 27.61
N VAL A 215 -7.78 -7.26 27.18
CA VAL A 215 -9.21 -7.38 27.50
C VAL A 215 -9.39 -8.57 28.41
N PRO A 216 -9.57 -8.33 29.73
CA PRO A 216 -9.70 -9.42 30.72
C PRO A 216 -10.99 -10.20 30.58
#